data_3606930fd7589230fa1e8736289266a5
#
_entry.id   3606930fd7589230fa1e8736289266a5
#
_cell.length_a   1.000
_cell.length_b   1.000
_cell.length_c   1.000
_cell.angle_alpha   90.00
_cell.angle_beta   90.00
_cell.angle_gamma   90.00
#
_symmetry.space_group_name_H-M   'P 1'
#
loop_
_entity.id
_entity.type
_entity.pdbx_description
1 polymer ?
#
loop_
_entity_poly.entity_id
_entity_poly.type
_entity_poly.pdbx_seq_one_letter_code
_entity_poly.pdbx_strand_id
1 'polypeptide(L)'
;MTRAFTIAGVALVLGGAALVAQAPVPEIQFDTNADFLRTPPDTFVGEVGGVGQNSKGQLFVYTRTGHPYATLGDNRTFYRGGSRLFQFDATGKFVRELGQDVYGFNAAFGLRIDPQDNVWTIDAGANQVVKFDTDGRVALVLGRKPETMPVRPAAPPPAGGPGGTPGGGAQGAGQNRRPGEGTPGSTFFRPSDVAWDSAGNIYIADGMGANNRIAKFDKDGRFIKQWGATGSQPGEFRGVKALAIDAKGNVYAADFGNRRIQVFDADGNVKNQFGNIGAPLAMCITKGTTQHLFISHAGDADGMEDAAIYKVTLDGQVVGKFGSAGKLPKQFGLANSLDCRSDTELLVGEMTNWRVQRLTLRAAR
;
A
#
# COMPACT_ATOMS: atom_id res chain seq x y z
N MET A 1 -33.60 59.33 -52.34
CA MET A 1 -33.07 59.09 -50.97
C MET A 1 -32.84 57.61 -50.81
N THR A 2 -31.61 57.14 -51.06
CA THR A 2 -31.22 55.71 -51.06
C THR A 2 -30.35 55.49 -49.84
N ARG A 3 -30.81 54.67 -48.86
CA ARG A 3 -30.06 54.33 -47.67
C ARG A 3 -29.25 53.08 -47.97
N ALA A 4 -27.90 53.15 -47.87
CA ALA A 4 -26.99 52.03 -47.94
C ALA A 4 -26.91 51.34 -46.55
N PHE A 5 -27.11 50.03 -46.53
CA PHE A 5 -26.87 49.19 -45.35
C PHE A 5 -25.45 48.61 -45.44
N THR A 6 -24.60 48.91 -44.46
CA THR A 6 -23.29 48.35 -44.31
C THR A 6 -23.41 47.08 -43.44
N ILE A 7 -23.10 45.92 -44.01
CA ILE A 7 -23.03 44.65 -43.26
C ILE A 7 -21.61 44.51 -42.73
N ALA A 8 -21.43 44.55 -41.41
CA ALA A 8 -20.15 44.25 -40.74
C ALA A 8 -20.06 42.72 -40.59
N GLY A 9 -19.14 42.10 -41.31
CA GLY A 9 -18.82 40.69 -41.14
C GLY A 9 -17.97 40.44 -39.89
N VAL A 10 -18.48 39.67 -38.94
CA VAL A 10 -17.72 39.17 -37.78
C VAL A 10 -16.96 37.89 -38.23
N ALA A 11 -15.65 37.96 -38.35
CA ALA A 11 -14.79 36.79 -38.58
C ALA A 11 -14.61 36.03 -37.27
N LEU A 12 -15.21 34.84 -37.18
CA LEU A 12 -15.04 33.92 -36.07
C LEU A 12 -13.68 33.19 -36.26
N VAL A 13 -12.65 33.56 -35.48
CA VAL A 13 -11.38 32.84 -35.45
C VAL A 13 -11.59 31.62 -34.55
N LEU A 14 -11.80 30.45 -35.15
CA LEU A 14 -11.74 29.16 -34.48
C LEU A 14 -10.27 28.81 -34.16
N GLY A 15 -9.82 29.15 -32.95
CA GLY A 15 -8.56 28.69 -32.43
C GLY A 15 -8.62 27.15 -32.18
N GLY A 16 -8.10 26.39 -33.12
CA GLY A 16 -7.89 24.95 -32.93
C GLY A 16 -6.84 24.71 -31.83
N ALA A 17 -7.27 24.29 -30.65
CA ALA A 17 -6.37 23.73 -29.67
C ALA A 17 -5.83 22.41 -30.24
N ALA A 18 -4.58 22.40 -30.70
CA ALA A 18 -3.89 21.16 -31.05
C ALA A 18 -3.80 20.29 -29.80
N LEU A 19 -4.55 19.20 -29.74
CA LEU A 19 -4.34 18.12 -28.81
C LEU A 19 -2.94 17.55 -29.10
N VAL A 20 -1.95 17.93 -28.33
CA VAL A 20 -0.63 17.30 -28.35
C VAL A 20 -0.86 15.89 -27.81
N ALA A 21 -0.91 14.92 -28.69
CA ALA A 21 -0.95 13.52 -28.30
C ALA A 21 0.29 13.21 -27.46
N GLN A 22 0.09 12.85 -26.22
CA GLN A 22 1.18 12.48 -25.33
C GLN A 22 1.90 11.26 -25.93
N ALA A 23 3.22 11.34 -26.10
CA ALA A 23 4.00 10.23 -26.61
C ALA A 23 3.74 8.95 -25.76
N PRO A 24 3.62 7.80 -26.39
CA PRO A 24 3.39 6.56 -25.66
C PRO A 24 4.52 6.31 -24.66
N VAL A 25 4.16 5.87 -23.45
CA VAL A 25 5.14 5.52 -22.40
C VAL A 25 6.04 4.39 -22.92
N PRO A 26 7.38 4.54 -22.90
CA PRO A 26 8.31 3.52 -23.36
C PRO A 26 8.10 2.18 -22.64
N GLU A 27 8.17 1.08 -23.38
CA GLU A 27 8.11 -0.25 -22.80
C GLU A 27 9.50 -0.75 -22.42
N ILE A 28 9.68 -1.15 -21.15
CA ILE A 28 10.92 -1.70 -20.64
C ILE A 28 10.90 -3.21 -20.83
N GLN A 29 11.89 -3.75 -21.53
CA GLN A 29 12.05 -5.20 -21.72
C GLN A 29 12.58 -5.83 -20.42
N PHE A 30 12.07 -7.02 -20.08
CA PHE A 30 12.48 -7.73 -18.87
C PHE A 30 12.36 -9.25 -19.03
N ASP A 31 13.09 -9.96 -18.18
CA ASP A 31 12.98 -11.39 -17.99
C ASP A 31 12.35 -11.67 -16.63
N THR A 32 11.65 -12.80 -16.49
CA THR A 32 10.98 -13.17 -15.25
C THR A 32 11.26 -14.64 -14.89
N ASN A 33 11.34 -14.91 -13.58
CA ASN A 33 11.31 -16.24 -13.02
C ASN A 33 10.25 -16.26 -11.91
N ALA A 34 9.18 -17.04 -12.11
CA ALA A 34 8.07 -17.16 -11.17
C ALA A 34 8.16 -18.45 -10.32
N ASP A 35 8.97 -19.43 -10.74
CA ASP A 35 9.02 -20.77 -10.14
C ASP A 35 10.32 -21.00 -9.32
N PHE A 36 10.90 -19.93 -8.80
CA PHE A 36 12.17 -20.04 -8.09
C PHE A 36 12.02 -20.37 -6.59
N LEU A 37 10.84 -20.15 -6.01
CA LEU A 37 10.57 -20.50 -4.61
C LEU A 37 10.24 -21.99 -4.49
N ARG A 38 10.97 -22.68 -3.62
CA ARG A 38 10.80 -24.12 -3.34
C ARG A 38 10.30 -24.30 -1.92
N THR A 39 9.00 -24.49 -1.77
CA THR A 39 8.35 -24.78 -0.49
C THR A 39 8.45 -26.25 -0.13
N PRO A 40 8.33 -26.63 1.15
CA PRO A 40 8.15 -28.02 1.56
C PRO A 40 6.90 -28.63 0.91
N PRO A 41 6.80 -29.96 0.83
CA PRO A 41 5.57 -30.66 0.46
C PRO A 41 4.38 -30.12 1.28
N ASP A 42 3.22 -30.01 0.66
CA ASP A 42 1.97 -29.56 1.27
C ASP A 42 1.99 -28.10 1.82
N THR A 43 3.00 -27.32 1.43
CA THR A 43 3.09 -25.89 1.75
C THR A 43 2.96 -25.04 0.49
N PHE A 44 1.93 -24.22 0.44
CA PHE A 44 1.66 -23.32 -0.68
C PHE A 44 1.90 -21.86 -0.26
N VAL A 45 2.40 -21.05 -1.19
CA VAL A 45 2.66 -19.65 -0.92
C VAL A 45 1.35 -18.87 -0.67
N GLY A 46 0.28 -19.18 -1.40
CA GLY A 46 -0.99 -18.48 -1.26
C GLY A 46 -0.94 -17.02 -1.72
N GLU A 47 -1.87 -16.19 -1.23
CA GLU A 47 -1.93 -14.75 -1.57
C GLU A 47 -0.73 -14.02 -0.98
N VAL A 48 0.16 -13.50 -1.82
CA VAL A 48 1.35 -12.78 -1.35
C VAL A 48 0.97 -11.35 -0.94
N GLY A 49 0.93 -11.11 0.35
CA GLY A 49 0.74 -9.78 0.94
C GLY A 49 2.01 -8.93 0.89
N GLY A 50 3.18 -9.58 1.07
CA GLY A 50 4.46 -8.88 1.07
C GLY A 50 5.64 -9.76 0.69
N VAL A 51 6.64 -9.17 0.02
CA VAL A 51 7.92 -9.80 -0.32
C VAL A 51 9.06 -8.83 -0.06
N GLY A 52 10.18 -9.34 0.41
CA GLY A 52 11.41 -8.56 0.58
C GLY A 52 12.64 -9.44 0.62
N GLN A 53 13.79 -8.85 0.35
CA GLN A 53 15.08 -9.52 0.39
C GLN A 53 16.05 -8.74 1.27
N ASN A 54 16.74 -9.42 2.18
CA ASN A 54 17.75 -8.81 3.04
C ASN A 54 19.11 -8.64 2.34
N SER A 55 20.10 -8.06 3.03
CA SER A 55 21.44 -7.82 2.49
C SER A 55 22.20 -9.10 2.13
N LYS A 56 21.84 -10.23 2.77
CA LYS A 56 22.42 -11.55 2.53
C LYS A 56 21.77 -12.32 1.38
N GLY A 57 20.81 -11.70 0.69
CA GLY A 57 20.06 -12.33 -0.40
C GLY A 57 18.93 -13.25 0.05
N GLN A 58 18.71 -13.42 1.35
CA GLN A 58 17.60 -14.21 1.88
C GLN A 58 16.27 -13.52 1.58
N LEU A 59 15.26 -14.31 1.22
CA LEU A 59 13.95 -13.86 0.82
C LEU A 59 12.94 -14.08 1.94
N PHE A 60 12.05 -13.15 2.10
CA PHE A 60 10.94 -13.23 3.06
C PHE A 60 9.64 -13.01 2.32
N VAL A 61 8.66 -13.89 2.57
CA VAL A 61 7.34 -13.83 1.95
C VAL A 61 6.28 -13.88 3.05
N TYR A 62 5.52 -12.81 3.17
CA TYR A 62 4.38 -12.71 4.08
C TYR A 62 3.11 -12.95 3.29
N THR A 63 2.37 -13.99 3.64
CA THR A 63 1.32 -14.52 2.78
C THR A 63 0.07 -14.90 3.57
N ARG A 64 -1.06 -14.90 2.88
CA ARG A 64 -2.33 -15.46 3.37
C ARG A 64 -2.46 -16.86 2.82
N THR A 65 -2.59 -17.84 3.70
CA THR A 65 -2.73 -19.26 3.34
C THR A 65 -4.12 -19.82 3.61
N GLY A 66 -5.09 -18.96 3.88
CA GLY A 66 -6.49 -19.30 4.11
C GLY A 66 -7.36 -18.05 4.14
N HIS A 67 -8.66 -18.21 4.10
CA HIS A 67 -9.58 -17.08 4.23
C HIS A 67 -9.48 -16.49 5.64
N PRO A 68 -9.13 -15.20 5.78
CA PRO A 68 -9.01 -14.57 7.09
C PRO A 68 -10.36 -14.40 7.79
N TYR A 69 -11.46 -14.63 7.07
CA TYR A 69 -12.81 -14.41 7.56
C TYR A 69 -13.66 -15.67 7.42
N ALA A 70 -14.28 -16.11 8.50
CA ALA A 70 -15.39 -17.04 8.46
C ALA A 70 -16.63 -16.33 9.00
N THR A 71 -17.70 -16.33 8.22
CA THR A 71 -19.00 -15.81 8.67
C THR A 71 -19.85 -16.97 9.16
N LEU A 72 -20.27 -16.93 10.42
CA LEU A 72 -21.23 -17.86 10.99
C LEU A 72 -22.56 -17.14 11.18
N GLY A 73 -23.55 -17.49 10.35
CA GLY A 73 -24.83 -16.81 10.29
C GLY A 73 -24.73 -15.37 9.81
N ASP A 74 -25.81 -14.61 9.89
CA ASP A 74 -25.90 -13.28 9.25
C ASP A 74 -25.10 -12.18 9.93
N ASN A 75 -24.50 -12.41 11.12
CA ASN A 75 -23.98 -11.33 11.96
C ASN A 75 -22.64 -11.61 12.67
N ARG A 76 -21.96 -12.73 12.45
CA ARG A 76 -20.72 -13.07 13.16
C ARG A 76 -19.58 -13.37 12.21
N THR A 77 -18.68 -12.42 12.04
CA THR A 77 -17.43 -12.63 11.31
C THR A 77 -16.33 -12.99 12.30
N PHE A 78 -15.75 -14.16 12.14
CA PHE A 78 -14.60 -14.62 12.90
C PHE A 78 -13.34 -14.43 12.08
N TYR A 79 -12.31 -13.85 12.69
CA TYR A 79 -10.98 -13.82 12.09
C TYR A 79 -10.32 -15.18 12.31
N ARG A 80 -10.11 -15.91 11.24
CA ARG A 80 -9.23 -17.07 11.24
C ARG A 80 -7.85 -16.59 10.81
N GLY A 81 -6.89 -16.54 11.74
CA GLY A 81 -5.50 -16.24 11.40
C GLY A 81 -5.02 -17.21 10.32
N GLY A 82 -4.71 -16.69 9.14
CA GLY A 82 -4.26 -17.47 7.99
C GLY A 82 -2.99 -16.90 7.37
N SER A 83 -2.33 -15.98 8.05
CA SER A 83 -1.09 -15.36 7.55
C SER A 83 0.13 -16.10 8.08
N ARG A 84 1.12 -16.29 7.19
CA ARG A 84 2.38 -16.97 7.49
C ARG A 84 3.54 -16.15 6.92
N LEU A 85 4.68 -16.20 7.61
CA LEU A 85 5.90 -15.53 7.18
C LEU A 85 6.98 -16.58 6.89
N PHE A 86 7.30 -16.76 5.62
CA PHE A 86 8.30 -17.70 5.17
C PHE A 86 9.65 -17.02 4.91
N GLN A 87 10.72 -17.70 5.30
CA GLN A 87 12.09 -17.37 4.95
C GLN A 87 12.65 -18.39 3.98
N PHE A 88 13.27 -17.90 2.91
CA PHE A 88 13.99 -18.70 1.92
C PHE A 88 15.43 -18.22 1.84
N ASP A 89 16.34 -19.09 1.39
CA ASP A 89 17.70 -18.68 1.06
C ASP A 89 17.76 -17.90 -0.28
N ALA A 90 18.95 -17.46 -0.66
CA ALA A 90 19.15 -16.68 -1.89
C ALA A 90 18.79 -17.47 -3.17
N THR A 91 18.77 -18.80 -3.11
CA THR A 91 18.41 -19.69 -4.23
C THR A 91 16.90 -19.93 -4.32
N GLY A 92 16.13 -19.49 -3.32
CA GLY A 92 14.70 -19.72 -3.21
C GLY A 92 14.31 -21.01 -2.49
N LYS A 93 15.25 -21.70 -1.83
CA LYS A 93 14.97 -22.90 -1.02
C LYS A 93 14.42 -22.45 0.35
N PHE A 94 13.35 -23.09 0.80
CA PHE A 94 12.74 -22.84 2.11
C PHE A 94 13.75 -23.09 3.23
N VAL A 95 13.81 -22.18 4.18
CA VAL A 95 14.66 -22.25 5.37
C VAL A 95 13.81 -22.51 6.61
N ARG A 96 12.84 -21.64 6.88
CA ARG A 96 11.96 -21.73 8.06
C ARG A 96 10.72 -20.85 7.91
N GLU A 97 9.78 -21.06 8.80
CA GLU A 97 8.69 -20.12 9.08
C GLU A 97 9.07 -19.25 10.29
N LEU A 98 8.83 -17.95 10.18
CA LEU A 98 9.03 -16.97 11.26
C LEU A 98 7.69 -16.63 11.88
N GLY A 99 7.69 -16.34 13.18
CA GLY A 99 6.50 -15.89 13.87
C GLY A 99 5.34 -16.89 13.81
N GLN A 100 5.62 -18.20 13.82
CA GLN A 100 4.58 -19.19 13.94
C GLN A 100 3.75 -18.90 15.19
N ASP A 101 2.42 -18.94 15.06
CA ASP A 101 1.45 -18.64 16.11
C ASP A 101 1.49 -17.19 16.68
N VAL A 102 2.16 -16.25 15.99
CA VAL A 102 2.08 -14.83 16.37
C VAL A 102 0.64 -14.36 16.29
N TYR A 103 0.13 -13.86 17.43
CA TYR A 103 -1.24 -13.38 17.57
C TYR A 103 -1.65 -12.30 16.58
N GLY A 104 -0.69 -11.51 16.07
CA GLY A 104 -0.89 -10.45 15.08
C GLY A 104 -0.98 -10.92 13.62
N PHE A 105 -0.86 -12.21 13.32
CA PHE A 105 -0.89 -12.74 11.95
C PHE A 105 -2.32 -13.14 11.55
N ASN A 106 -3.01 -12.23 10.84
CA ASN A 106 -4.41 -12.37 10.51
C ASN A 106 -4.72 -12.15 9.02
N ALA A 107 -4.31 -10.99 8.47
CA ALA A 107 -4.50 -10.64 7.06
C ALA A 107 -3.24 -9.94 6.55
N ALA A 108 -2.25 -10.72 6.09
CA ALA A 108 -1.01 -10.23 5.52
C ALA A 108 -1.27 -9.20 4.43
N PHE A 109 -0.64 -8.03 4.53
CA PHE A 109 -0.81 -6.98 3.53
C PHE A 109 0.51 -6.43 3.00
N GLY A 110 1.53 -6.29 3.82
CA GLY A 110 2.83 -5.77 3.43
C GLY A 110 3.99 -6.43 4.16
N LEU A 111 5.16 -6.36 3.56
CA LEU A 111 6.43 -6.74 4.16
C LEU A 111 7.53 -5.81 3.67
N ARG A 112 8.39 -5.39 4.58
CA ARG A 112 9.58 -4.61 4.27
C ARG A 112 10.79 -5.13 5.05
N ILE A 113 11.98 -4.92 4.49
CA ILE A 113 13.25 -5.21 5.15
C ILE A 113 13.95 -3.88 5.42
N ASP A 114 14.26 -3.59 6.69
CA ASP A 114 14.95 -2.37 7.05
C ASP A 114 16.46 -2.44 6.75
N PRO A 115 17.20 -1.32 6.82
CA PRO A 115 18.64 -1.30 6.55
C PRO A 115 19.49 -2.18 7.47
N GLN A 116 18.94 -2.62 8.61
CA GLN A 116 19.58 -3.52 9.57
C GLN A 116 19.15 -4.98 9.38
N ASP A 117 18.52 -5.31 8.25
CA ASP A 117 18.01 -6.64 7.90
C ASP A 117 16.86 -7.15 8.80
N ASN A 118 16.22 -6.30 9.58
CA ASN A 118 15.02 -6.68 10.31
C ASN A 118 13.83 -6.81 9.35
N VAL A 119 12.96 -7.77 9.63
CA VAL A 119 11.76 -8.02 8.85
C VAL A 119 10.57 -7.32 9.48
N TRP A 120 9.86 -6.53 8.71
CA TRP A 120 8.66 -5.84 9.16
C TRP A 120 7.45 -6.38 8.42
N THR A 121 6.46 -6.85 9.16
CA THR A 121 5.18 -7.31 8.60
C THR A 121 4.09 -6.33 8.91
N ILE A 122 3.26 -6.05 7.93
CA ILE A 122 2.08 -5.20 8.05
C ILE A 122 0.85 -6.08 7.91
N ASP A 123 0.04 -6.14 8.97
CA ASP A 123 -1.18 -6.93 9.01
C ASP A 123 -2.41 -6.01 9.09
N ALA A 124 -3.17 -5.98 7.99
CA ALA A 124 -4.35 -5.13 7.87
C ALA A 124 -5.56 -5.65 8.67
N GLY A 125 -5.58 -6.94 9.00
CA GLY A 125 -6.65 -7.53 9.80
C GLY A 125 -6.42 -7.41 11.30
N ALA A 126 -5.16 -7.53 11.73
CA ALA A 126 -4.77 -7.35 13.12
C ALA A 126 -4.56 -5.87 13.48
N ASN A 127 -4.54 -4.96 12.51
CA ASN A 127 -4.20 -3.54 12.71
C ASN A 127 -2.83 -3.35 13.35
N GLN A 128 -1.86 -4.17 12.96
CA GLN A 128 -0.53 -4.21 13.57
C GLN A 128 0.58 -4.15 12.53
N VAL A 129 1.70 -3.56 12.95
CA VAL A 129 3.00 -3.65 12.28
C VAL A 129 3.97 -4.30 13.26
N VAL A 130 4.58 -5.42 12.85
CA VAL A 130 5.46 -6.22 13.71
C VAL A 130 6.85 -6.24 13.10
N LYS A 131 7.85 -5.89 13.92
CA LYS A 131 9.27 -5.99 13.58
C LYS A 131 9.84 -7.28 14.16
N PHE A 132 10.48 -8.05 13.32
CA PHE A 132 11.32 -9.19 13.71
C PHE A 132 12.79 -8.81 13.56
N ASP A 133 13.61 -9.15 14.51
CA ASP A 133 15.07 -9.05 14.40
C ASP A 133 15.65 -10.09 13.44
N THR A 134 16.96 -10.06 13.22
CA THR A 134 17.65 -10.98 12.31
C THR A 134 17.61 -12.45 12.78
N ASP A 135 17.36 -12.70 14.07
CA ASP A 135 17.16 -14.03 14.64
C ASP A 135 15.72 -14.52 14.45
N GLY A 136 14.81 -13.63 14.08
CA GLY A 136 13.39 -13.91 13.90
C GLY A 136 12.56 -13.75 15.17
N ARG A 137 13.07 -13.02 16.17
CA ARG A 137 12.32 -12.69 17.39
C ARG A 137 11.55 -11.39 17.18
N VAL A 138 10.37 -11.29 17.78
CA VAL A 138 9.61 -10.05 17.80
C VAL A 138 10.36 -8.99 18.60
N ALA A 139 10.80 -7.93 17.95
CA ALA A 139 11.56 -6.83 18.53
C ALA A 139 10.68 -5.58 18.81
N LEU A 140 9.63 -5.36 18.01
CA LEU A 140 8.71 -4.23 18.19
C LEU A 140 7.32 -4.60 17.64
N VAL A 141 6.28 -4.13 18.32
CA VAL A 141 4.89 -4.19 17.84
C VAL A 141 4.30 -2.80 17.90
N LEU A 142 3.82 -2.30 16.76
CA LEU A 142 3.04 -1.07 16.66
C LEU A 142 1.60 -1.42 16.32
N GLY A 143 0.66 -0.69 16.91
CA GLY A 143 -0.76 -0.95 16.73
C GLY A 143 -1.31 -1.96 17.74
N ARG A 144 -2.62 -2.14 17.69
CA ARG A 144 -3.34 -3.04 18.60
C ARG A 144 -4.36 -3.86 17.83
N LYS A 145 -4.30 -5.18 17.99
CA LYS A 145 -5.31 -6.07 17.42
C LYS A 145 -6.69 -5.75 18.01
N PRO A 146 -7.73 -5.58 17.18
CA PRO A 146 -9.08 -5.35 17.68
C PRO A 146 -9.55 -6.57 18.49
N GLU A 147 -10.30 -6.31 19.54
CA GLU A 147 -11.00 -7.35 20.28
C GLU A 147 -11.95 -8.11 19.35
N THR A 148 -12.00 -9.43 19.47
CA THR A 148 -12.83 -10.29 18.61
C THR A 148 -14.33 -10.15 18.89
N MET A 149 -14.70 -9.59 20.02
CA MET A 149 -16.07 -9.28 20.38
C MET A 149 -16.16 -7.82 20.88
N PRO A 150 -16.72 -6.90 20.08
CA PRO A 150 -17.07 -5.60 20.61
C PRO A 150 -18.12 -5.82 21.73
N VAL A 151 -17.75 -5.45 22.96
CA VAL A 151 -18.74 -5.35 24.06
C VAL A 151 -19.70 -4.25 23.64
N ARG A 152 -20.92 -4.59 23.26
CA ARG A 152 -21.95 -3.59 23.07
C ARG A 152 -22.18 -2.93 24.43
N PRO A 153 -22.12 -1.60 24.54
CA PRO A 153 -22.63 -0.93 25.73
C PRO A 153 -24.05 -1.44 25.99
N ALA A 154 -24.36 -1.73 27.23
CA ALA A 154 -25.72 -2.09 27.61
C ALA A 154 -26.67 -1.02 27.02
N ALA A 155 -27.71 -1.44 26.32
CA ALA A 155 -28.70 -0.51 25.84
C ALA A 155 -29.21 0.30 27.06
N PRO A 156 -29.30 1.62 26.97
CA PRO A 156 -29.90 2.40 28.05
C PRO A 156 -31.27 1.81 28.33
N PRO A 157 -31.66 1.69 29.60
CA PRO A 157 -32.96 1.17 29.96
C PRO A 157 -34.05 1.92 29.18
N PRO A 158 -35.08 1.27 28.67
CA PRO A 158 -36.14 1.90 27.95
C PRO A 158 -36.68 3.05 28.82
N ALA A 159 -36.75 4.24 28.28
CA ALA A 159 -37.34 5.39 28.95
C ALA A 159 -38.79 5.07 29.22
N GLY A 160 -39.09 4.57 30.41
CA GLY A 160 -40.44 4.26 30.88
C GLY A 160 -41.14 5.54 31.32
N GLY A 161 -42.17 5.93 30.59
CA GLY A 161 -43.11 6.94 31.01
C GLY A 161 -43.98 7.43 29.85
N PRO A 162 -45.31 7.36 29.89
CA PRO A 162 -46.19 7.98 28.89
C PRO A 162 -46.17 9.49 29.09
N GLY A 163 -45.46 10.21 28.19
CA GLY A 163 -45.51 11.69 28.17
C GLY A 163 -44.24 12.46 27.77
N GLY A 164 -43.18 11.78 27.34
CA GLY A 164 -41.96 12.48 26.88
C GLY A 164 -42.07 12.77 25.38
N THR A 165 -42.08 14.06 25.01
CA THR A 165 -41.82 14.56 23.65
C THR A 165 -40.52 13.91 23.11
N PRO A 166 -40.45 13.53 21.83
CA PRO A 166 -39.22 13.05 21.22
C PRO A 166 -38.23 14.26 21.14
N GLY A 167 -37.48 14.46 22.20
CA GLY A 167 -36.31 15.32 22.15
C GLY A 167 -35.32 14.66 21.20
N GLY A 168 -34.99 15.36 20.11
CA GLY A 168 -33.92 14.95 19.19
C GLY A 168 -32.62 14.80 19.96
N GLY A 169 -32.36 13.61 20.45
CA GLY A 169 -31.08 13.23 21.02
C GLY A 169 -30.07 13.25 19.87
N ALA A 170 -29.11 14.17 19.96
CA ALA A 170 -27.94 14.13 19.11
C ALA A 170 -27.41 12.69 19.10
N GLN A 171 -27.57 11.98 18.03
CA GLN A 171 -26.94 10.70 17.80
C GLN A 171 -25.43 10.96 17.82
N GLY A 172 -24.81 10.63 18.96
CA GLY A 172 -23.39 10.77 19.14
C GLY A 172 -22.69 10.00 18.04
N ALA A 173 -21.93 10.72 17.22
CA ALA A 173 -21.11 10.20 16.11
C ALA A 173 -20.06 9.17 16.54
N GLY A 174 -20.19 8.55 17.71
CA GLY A 174 -19.25 7.61 18.32
C GLY A 174 -19.64 6.14 18.30
N GLN A 175 -20.90 5.78 17.97
CA GLN A 175 -21.40 4.43 18.26
C GLN A 175 -21.11 3.38 17.16
N ASN A 176 -20.56 3.75 15.98
CA ASN A 176 -20.24 2.81 14.90
C ASN A 176 -18.77 2.86 14.43
N ARG A 177 -17.88 3.48 15.19
CA ARG A 177 -16.45 3.50 14.81
C ARG A 177 -15.84 2.13 15.02
N ARG A 178 -15.13 1.64 14.01
CA ARG A 178 -14.34 0.42 14.11
C ARG A 178 -13.11 0.65 14.97
N PRO A 179 -12.60 -0.37 15.67
CA PRO A 179 -11.38 -0.22 16.46
C PRO A 179 -10.24 0.38 15.65
N GLY A 180 -9.61 1.45 16.17
CA GLY A 180 -8.54 2.20 15.50
C GLY A 180 -8.98 3.31 14.56
N GLU A 181 -10.25 3.37 14.18
CA GLU A 181 -10.78 4.41 13.30
C GLU A 181 -10.82 5.78 14.00
N GLY A 182 -10.14 6.78 13.41
CA GLY A 182 -10.08 8.14 13.90
C GLY A 182 -9.33 8.32 15.24
N THR A 183 -8.60 7.28 15.70
CA THR A 183 -7.82 7.35 16.95
C THR A 183 -6.41 7.82 16.64
N PRO A 184 -5.91 8.89 17.27
CA PRO A 184 -4.52 9.34 17.10
C PRO A 184 -3.48 8.32 17.60
N GLY A 185 -2.24 8.50 17.17
CA GLY A 185 -1.10 7.76 17.67
C GLY A 185 -0.96 6.37 17.06
N SER A 186 -0.58 5.40 17.88
CA SER A 186 -0.23 4.03 17.47
C SER A 186 -1.41 3.09 17.28
N THR A 187 -2.64 3.58 17.33
CA THR A 187 -3.83 2.75 17.09
C THR A 187 -4.20 2.86 15.61
N PHE A 188 -3.98 1.81 14.84
CA PHE A 188 -4.24 1.80 13.40
C PHE A 188 -5.61 1.25 13.05
N PHE A 189 -6.07 1.61 11.84
CA PHE A 189 -7.20 0.97 11.21
C PHE A 189 -6.82 0.55 9.77
N ARG A 190 -6.38 -0.70 9.62
CA ARG A 190 -5.91 -1.31 8.39
C ARG A 190 -4.66 -0.64 7.82
N PRO A 191 -3.51 -0.70 8.52
CA PRO A 191 -2.24 -0.21 8.01
C PRO A 191 -1.86 -0.96 6.73
N SER A 192 -1.12 -0.30 5.85
CA SER A 192 -0.80 -0.82 4.52
C SER A 192 0.69 -0.92 4.24
N ASP A 193 1.52 -0.04 4.80
CA ASP A 193 2.96 -0.05 4.53
C ASP A 193 3.77 0.62 5.64
N VAL A 194 5.09 0.37 5.63
CA VAL A 194 6.08 0.98 6.53
C VAL A 194 7.31 1.43 5.75
N ALA A 195 7.88 2.57 6.13
CA ALA A 195 9.15 3.09 5.60
C ALA A 195 9.96 3.78 6.70
N TRP A 196 11.26 4.02 6.45
CA TRP A 196 12.17 4.63 7.42
C TRP A 196 13.00 5.73 6.77
N ASP A 197 13.27 6.79 7.53
CA ASP A 197 14.29 7.79 7.16
C ASP A 197 15.69 7.37 7.64
N SER A 198 16.70 8.15 7.28
CA SER A 198 18.10 7.89 7.65
C SER A 198 18.38 8.00 9.16
N ALA A 199 17.51 8.67 9.93
CA ALA A 199 17.58 8.75 11.38
C ALA A 199 16.93 7.53 12.06
N GLY A 200 16.29 6.65 11.29
CA GLY A 200 15.57 5.47 11.77
C GLY A 200 14.14 5.77 12.23
N ASN A 201 13.61 6.98 12.00
CA ASN A 201 12.20 7.22 12.27
C ASN A 201 11.33 6.36 11.36
N ILE A 202 10.24 5.86 11.92
CA ILE A 202 9.32 4.91 11.31
C ILE A 202 8.09 5.67 10.81
N TYR A 203 7.70 5.42 9.56
CA TYR A 203 6.52 6.00 8.94
C TYR A 203 5.55 4.89 8.56
N ILE A 204 4.32 4.96 9.05
CA ILE A 204 3.27 3.96 8.79
C ILE A 204 2.18 4.58 7.95
N ALA A 205 1.87 3.95 6.81
CA ALA A 205 0.65 4.24 6.06
C ALA A 205 -0.54 3.56 6.76
N ASP A 206 -1.46 4.35 7.28
CA ASP A 206 -2.70 3.89 7.91
C ASP A 206 -3.88 4.32 7.03
N GLY A 207 -3.98 3.70 5.85
CA GLY A 207 -4.78 4.22 4.75
C GLY A 207 -5.72 3.26 4.06
N MET A 208 -5.77 1.97 4.41
CA MET A 208 -6.74 1.04 3.82
C MET A 208 -8.13 1.12 4.45
N GLY A 209 -8.22 1.76 5.61
CA GLY A 209 -9.47 2.06 6.29
C GLY A 209 -9.86 3.53 6.13
N ALA A 210 -10.58 4.06 7.11
CA ALA A 210 -11.05 5.44 7.11
C ALA A 210 -10.02 6.47 7.61
N ASN A 211 -8.86 6.03 8.13
CA ASN A 211 -7.90 6.95 8.74
C ASN A 211 -7.19 7.83 7.72
N ASN A 212 -6.81 7.28 6.57
CA ASN A 212 -6.18 8.02 5.47
C ASN A 212 -5.07 8.96 5.95
N ARG A 213 -4.09 8.43 6.69
CA ARG A 213 -3.01 9.19 7.30
C ARG A 213 -1.66 8.48 7.17
N ILE A 214 -0.61 9.24 7.41
CA ILE A 214 0.75 8.75 7.68
C ILE A 214 1.07 9.06 9.14
N ALA A 215 1.48 8.06 9.91
CA ALA A 215 1.88 8.20 11.30
C ALA A 215 3.41 8.02 11.42
N LYS A 216 4.08 8.97 12.08
CA LYS A 216 5.53 8.99 12.30
C LYS A 216 5.85 8.63 13.74
N PHE A 217 6.83 7.74 13.90
CA PHE A 217 7.37 7.29 15.19
C PHE A 217 8.88 7.46 15.22
N ASP A 218 9.47 7.54 16.38
CA ASP A 218 10.91 7.41 16.54
C ASP A 218 11.37 5.94 16.33
N LYS A 219 12.67 5.72 16.30
CA LYS A 219 13.29 4.38 16.12
C LYS A 219 12.89 3.36 17.20
N ASP A 220 12.42 3.82 18.37
CA ASP A 220 12.00 3.01 19.51
C ASP A 220 10.47 2.78 19.53
N GLY A 221 9.75 3.28 18.51
CA GLY A 221 8.31 3.12 18.36
C GLY A 221 7.46 4.12 19.16
N ARG A 222 8.05 5.22 19.66
CA ARG A 222 7.29 6.28 20.31
C ARG A 222 6.67 7.19 19.26
N PHE A 223 5.39 7.46 19.40
CA PHE A 223 4.66 8.33 18.47
C PHE A 223 5.23 9.76 18.50
N ILE A 224 5.49 10.32 17.32
CA ILE A 224 5.94 11.70 17.14
C ILE A 224 4.78 12.57 16.64
N LYS A 225 4.23 12.25 15.48
CA LYS A 225 3.18 13.03 14.82
C LYS A 225 2.46 12.21 13.75
N GLN A 226 1.41 12.78 13.19
CA GLN A 226 0.71 12.25 12.02
C GLN A 226 0.22 13.38 11.14
N TRP A 227 -0.02 13.06 9.86
CA TRP A 227 -0.66 13.97 8.90
C TRP A 227 -1.50 13.19 7.91
N GLY A 228 -2.36 13.91 7.20
CA GLY A 228 -3.32 13.34 6.26
C GLY A 228 -4.74 13.32 6.82
N ALA A 229 -5.68 13.40 5.91
CA ALA A 229 -7.12 13.29 6.15
C ALA A 229 -7.78 12.68 4.91
N THR A 230 -9.03 12.26 5.02
CA THR A 230 -9.79 11.76 3.88
C THR A 230 -10.18 12.91 2.94
N GLY A 231 -9.78 12.83 1.67
CA GLY A 231 -10.13 13.82 0.67
C GLY A 231 -9.27 13.74 -0.59
N SER A 232 -9.27 14.82 -1.40
CA SER A 232 -8.54 14.91 -2.68
C SER A 232 -7.63 16.12 -2.78
N GLN A 233 -7.66 17.04 -1.80
CA GLN A 233 -6.75 18.19 -1.78
C GLN A 233 -5.29 17.74 -1.51
N PRO A 234 -4.29 18.57 -1.77
CA PRO A 234 -2.92 18.31 -1.33
C PRO A 234 -2.86 18.04 0.18
N GLY A 235 -2.22 16.93 0.57
CA GLY A 235 -2.18 16.47 1.96
C GLY A 235 -3.36 15.60 2.40
N GLU A 236 -4.41 15.48 1.60
CA GLU A 236 -5.52 14.55 1.83
C GLU A 236 -5.34 13.27 1.01
N PHE A 237 -5.96 12.17 1.43
CA PHE A 237 -5.82 10.86 0.82
C PHE A 237 -7.17 10.14 0.60
N ARG A 238 -7.18 9.27 -0.39
CA ARG A 238 -8.20 8.23 -0.59
C ARG A 238 -7.54 6.87 -0.68
N GLY A 239 -7.08 6.37 0.46
CA GLY A 239 -6.38 5.10 0.54
C GLY A 239 -4.88 5.22 0.28
N VAL A 240 -4.09 5.53 1.33
CA VAL A 240 -2.63 5.44 1.27
C VAL A 240 -2.24 3.97 1.24
N LYS A 241 -1.64 3.50 0.14
CA LYS A 241 -1.32 2.09 -0.06
C LYS A 241 0.13 1.74 0.19
N ALA A 242 1.06 2.60 -0.22
CA ALA A 242 2.49 2.36 -0.10
C ALA A 242 3.25 3.63 0.25
N LEU A 243 4.42 3.46 0.87
CA LEU A 243 5.37 4.51 1.21
C LEU A 243 6.76 4.19 0.65
N ALA A 244 7.49 5.23 0.27
CA ALA A 244 8.91 5.17 0.05
C ALA A 244 9.56 6.45 0.59
N ILE A 245 10.82 6.38 0.99
CA ILE A 245 11.58 7.54 1.47
C ILE A 245 12.88 7.61 0.69
N ASP A 246 13.17 8.78 0.10
CA ASP A 246 14.39 9.00 -0.66
C ASP A 246 15.59 9.30 0.26
N ALA A 247 16.79 9.34 -0.33
CA ALA A 247 18.02 9.64 0.39
C ALA A 247 18.04 11.05 1.02
N LYS A 248 17.15 11.94 0.62
CA LYS A 248 16.98 13.30 1.16
C LYS A 248 15.95 13.39 2.27
N GLY A 249 15.28 12.27 2.59
CA GLY A 249 14.21 12.19 3.60
C GLY A 249 12.84 12.64 3.10
N ASN A 250 12.62 12.79 1.78
CA ASN A 250 11.29 13.05 1.27
C ASN A 250 10.45 11.76 1.31
N VAL A 251 9.20 11.89 1.74
CA VAL A 251 8.24 10.79 1.90
C VAL A 251 7.31 10.76 0.69
N TYR A 252 7.35 9.69 -0.07
CA TYR A 252 6.46 9.42 -1.20
C TYR A 252 5.31 8.54 -0.73
N ALA A 253 4.08 8.95 -0.99
CA ALA A 253 2.88 8.25 -0.59
C ALA A 253 2.00 7.92 -1.80
N ALA A 254 1.68 6.63 -1.96
CA ALA A 254 0.78 6.15 -2.99
C ALA A 254 -0.67 6.40 -2.59
N ASP A 255 -1.26 7.45 -3.14
CA ASP A 255 -2.64 7.89 -2.90
C ASP A 255 -3.56 7.23 -3.94
N PHE A 256 -3.90 5.97 -3.67
CA PHE A 256 -4.52 5.02 -4.59
C PHE A 256 -5.82 5.55 -5.22
N GLY A 257 -6.78 5.97 -4.40
CA GLY A 257 -8.10 6.40 -4.87
C GLY A 257 -8.07 7.76 -5.56
N ASN A 258 -7.05 8.58 -5.33
CA ASN A 258 -6.81 9.83 -6.06
C ASN A 258 -5.87 9.64 -7.27
N ARG A 259 -5.37 8.42 -7.53
CA ARG A 259 -4.54 8.06 -8.68
C ARG A 259 -3.28 8.92 -8.82
N ARG A 260 -2.60 9.18 -7.68
CA ARG A 260 -1.41 10.04 -7.62
C ARG A 260 -0.40 9.54 -6.60
N ILE A 261 0.84 10.01 -6.73
CA ILE A 261 1.84 10.02 -5.67
C ILE A 261 1.88 11.42 -5.09
N GLN A 262 1.87 11.54 -3.77
CA GLN A 262 2.16 12.79 -3.08
C GLN A 262 3.54 12.70 -2.42
N VAL A 263 4.28 13.78 -2.45
CA VAL A 263 5.63 13.91 -1.89
C VAL A 263 5.59 14.91 -0.75
N PHE A 264 6.09 14.50 0.41
CA PHE A 264 6.15 15.31 1.62
C PHE A 264 7.60 15.47 2.08
N ASP A 265 7.86 16.50 2.85
CA ASP A 265 9.06 16.55 3.69
C ASP A 265 8.90 15.63 4.93
N ALA A 266 9.95 15.53 5.74
CA ALA A 266 9.94 14.73 6.97
C ALA A 266 8.96 15.23 8.04
N ASP A 267 8.44 16.45 7.87
CA ASP A 267 7.46 17.09 8.74
C ASP A 267 6.03 16.95 8.26
N GLY A 268 5.80 16.37 7.07
CA GLY A 268 4.49 16.13 6.51
C GLY A 268 3.95 17.31 5.69
N ASN A 269 4.78 18.30 5.35
CA ASN A 269 4.39 19.36 4.43
C ASN A 269 4.47 18.85 2.99
N VAL A 270 3.42 19.12 2.20
CA VAL A 270 3.37 18.74 0.78
C VAL A 270 4.42 19.51 -0.01
N LYS A 271 5.27 18.79 -0.75
CA LYS A 271 6.30 19.36 -1.64
C LYS A 271 5.94 19.24 -3.11
N ASN A 272 5.37 18.11 -3.50
CA ASN A 272 5.04 17.81 -4.89
C ASN A 272 3.92 16.77 -4.95
N GLN A 273 3.32 16.64 -6.13
CA GLN A 273 2.44 15.52 -6.47
C GLN A 273 2.53 15.23 -7.96
N PHE A 274 2.36 13.97 -8.34
CA PHE A 274 2.32 13.57 -9.74
C PHE A 274 1.41 12.37 -9.95
N GLY A 275 0.93 12.18 -11.18
CA GLY A 275 0.02 11.13 -11.61
C GLY A 275 0.50 10.47 -12.92
N ASN A 276 -0.45 10.10 -13.78
CA ASN A 276 -0.24 9.40 -15.07
C ASN A 276 0.37 8.01 -14.92
N ILE A 277 0.17 7.39 -13.76
CA ILE A 277 0.64 6.05 -13.40
C ILE A 277 -0.50 5.13 -12.99
N GLY A 278 -1.75 5.51 -13.27
CA GLY A 278 -2.94 4.80 -12.85
C GLY A 278 -3.18 4.88 -11.34
N ALA A 279 -3.76 3.84 -10.74
CA ALA A 279 -4.01 3.74 -9.31
C ALA A 279 -2.80 3.06 -8.62
N PRO A 280 -1.90 3.79 -7.94
CA PRO A 280 -0.67 3.25 -7.38
C PRO A 280 -0.98 2.33 -6.19
N LEU A 281 -0.54 1.06 -6.26
CA LEU A 281 -0.83 0.04 -5.25
C LEU A 281 0.37 -0.26 -4.37
N ALA A 282 1.48 -0.70 -4.97
CA ALA A 282 2.74 -0.91 -4.28
C ALA A 282 3.83 -0.02 -4.86
N MET A 283 4.82 0.30 -4.05
CA MET A 283 5.91 1.16 -4.46
C MET A 283 7.19 0.75 -3.75
N CYS A 284 8.32 0.80 -4.47
CA CYS A 284 9.64 0.74 -3.89
C CYS A 284 10.56 1.79 -4.51
N ILE A 285 11.63 2.14 -3.81
CA ILE A 285 12.64 3.09 -4.26
C ILE A 285 13.99 2.40 -4.39
N THR A 286 14.69 2.64 -5.49
CA THR A 286 16.01 2.04 -5.72
C THR A 286 17.08 2.65 -4.83
N LYS A 287 18.11 1.87 -4.54
CA LYS A 287 19.29 2.32 -3.79
C LYS A 287 20.31 3.01 -4.74
N GLY A 288 21.19 3.81 -4.19
CA GLY A 288 22.26 4.46 -4.94
C GLY A 288 22.09 5.97 -5.10
N THR A 289 22.95 6.58 -5.92
CA THR A 289 22.99 8.04 -6.12
C THR A 289 21.86 8.53 -7.03
N THR A 290 21.49 7.74 -8.02
CA THR A 290 20.33 8.01 -8.88
C THR A 290 19.22 7.05 -8.46
N GLN A 291 18.17 7.59 -7.85
CA GLN A 291 17.05 6.81 -7.35
C GLN A 291 15.86 6.89 -8.30
N HIS A 292 15.18 5.77 -8.49
CA HIS A 292 13.91 5.67 -9.18
C HIS A 292 12.86 5.03 -8.28
N LEU A 293 11.62 5.36 -8.54
CA LEU A 293 10.47 4.65 -7.99
C LEU A 293 10.02 3.58 -8.98
N PHE A 294 9.74 2.38 -8.48
CA PHE A 294 8.93 1.41 -9.18
C PHE A 294 7.56 1.36 -8.52
N ILE A 295 6.52 1.50 -9.32
CA ILE A 295 5.14 1.68 -8.84
C ILE A 295 4.25 0.69 -9.60
N SER A 296 3.61 -0.24 -8.89
CA SER A 296 2.60 -1.09 -9.48
C SER A 296 1.28 -0.35 -9.60
N HIS A 297 0.58 -0.61 -10.68
CA HIS A 297 -0.72 -0.06 -10.98
C HIS A 297 -1.79 -1.15 -10.85
N ALA A 298 -2.88 -0.84 -10.15
CA ALA A 298 -4.09 -1.62 -10.22
C ALA A 298 -5.09 -0.86 -11.10
N GLY A 299 -5.44 -1.43 -12.25
CA GLY A 299 -6.31 -0.77 -13.22
C GLY A 299 -7.74 -0.64 -12.74
N ASP A 300 -8.27 -1.71 -12.20
CA ASP A 300 -9.61 -1.84 -11.66
C ASP A 300 -9.62 -2.43 -10.25
N ALA A 301 -10.82 -2.61 -9.68
CA ALA A 301 -10.99 -3.16 -8.34
C ALA A 301 -10.47 -4.60 -8.22
N ASP A 302 -10.47 -5.36 -9.30
CA ASP A 302 -10.01 -6.75 -9.35
C ASP A 302 -8.54 -6.87 -9.77
N GLY A 303 -7.90 -5.76 -10.15
CA GLY A 303 -6.49 -5.69 -10.52
C GLY A 303 -6.14 -6.45 -11.81
N MET A 304 -7.13 -6.70 -12.67
CA MET A 304 -6.97 -7.50 -13.88
C MET A 304 -6.77 -6.67 -15.14
N GLU A 305 -7.15 -5.38 -15.12
CA GLU A 305 -6.91 -4.46 -16.22
C GLU A 305 -5.67 -3.59 -15.96
N ASP A 306 -4.80 -3.44 -16.94
CA ASP A 306 -3.62 -2.57 -16.90
C ASP A 306 -2.64 -2.80 -15.74
N ALA A 307 -2.45 -4.04 -15.28
CA ALA A 307 -1.54 -4.38 -14.19
C ALA A 307 -0.06 -4.22 -14.61
N ALA A 308 0.35 -3.00 -14.94
CA ALA A 308 1.72 -2.67 -15.29
C ALA A 308 2.51 -2.17 -14.07
N ILE A 309 3.84 -2.21 -14.17
CA ILE A 309 4.76 -1.58 -13.24
C ILE A 309 5.45 -0.43 -13.97
N TYR A 310 5.41 0.75 -13.38
CA TYR A 310 6.03 1.97 -13.90
C TYR A 310 7.36 2.22 -13.22
N LYS A 311 8.37 2.59 -14.00
CA LYS A 311 9.64 3.17 -13.53
C LYS A 311 9.53 4.68 -13.65
N VAL A 312 9.74 5.41 -12.54
CA VAL A 312 9.48 6.85 -12.46
C VAL A 312 10.64 7.52 -11.75
N THR A 313 11.05 8.70 -12.21
CA THR A 313 12.01 9.54 -11.50
C THR A 313 11.40 10.15 -10.24
N LEU A 314 12.20 10.67 -9.34
CA LEU A 314 11.71 11.24 -8.08
C LEU A 314 10.88 12.53 -8.26
N ASP A 315 11.00 13.20 -9.38
CA ASP A 315 10.18 14.38 -9.76
C ASP A 315 8.91 14.01 -10.53
N GLY A 316 8.69 12.71 -10.81
CA GLY A 316 7.45 12.18 -11.38
C GLY A 316 7.49 11.94 -12.89
N GLN A 317 8.65 12.05 -13.55
CA GLN A 317 8.76 11.70 -14.96
C GLN A 317 8.70 10.17 -15.13
N VAL A 318 7.79 9.68 -15.96
CA VAL A 318 7.70 8.27 -16.32
C VAL A 318 8.82 7.91 -17.28
N VAL A 319 9.75 7.06 -16.84
CA VAL A 319 10.88 6.55 -17.63
C VAL A 319 10.41 5.43 -18.56
N GLY A 320 9.50 4.60 -18.08
CA GLY A 320 8.91 3.52 -18.85
C GLY A 320 7.99 2.65 -18.00
N LYS A 321 7.35 1.67 -18.64
CA LYS A 321 6.49 0.67 -17.99
C LYS A 321 6.80 -0.72 -18.51
N PHE A 322 6.37 -1.74 -17.77
CA PHE A 322 6.49 -3.13 -18.18
C PHE A 322 5.42 -4.01 -17.56
N GLY A 323 5.17 -5.14 -18.20
CA GLY A 323 4.15 -6.09 -17.79
C GLY A 323 2.74 -5.72 -18.25
N SER A 324 1.83 -6.64 -18.08
CA SER A 324 0.40 -6.51 -18.41
C SER A 324 -0.42 -7.37 -17.47
N ALA A 325 -1.74 -7.21 -17.49
CA ALA A 325 -2.65 -8.03 -16.70
C ALA A 325 -2.65 -9.50 -17.16
N GLY A 326 -2.70 -10.42 -16.21
CA GLY A 326 -2.85 -11.84 -16.49
C GLY A 326 -2.08 -12.77 -15.54
N LYS A 327 -2.02 -14.06 -15.92
CA LYS A 327 -1.44 -15.14 -15.11
C LYS A 327 -0.17 -15.75 -15.69
N LEU A 328 0.14 -15.44 -16.96
CA LEU A 328 1.32 -15.97 -17.64
C LEU A 328 2.62 -15.30 -17.14
N PRO A 329 3.80 -15.84 -17.46
CA PRO A 329 5.06 -15.13 -17.26
C PRO A 329 5.02 -13.73 -17.90
N LYS A 330 5.61 -12.75 -17.22
CA LYS A 330 5.58 -11.32 -17.60
C LYS A 330 4.22 -10.63 -17.48
N GLN A 331 3.20 -11.34 -17.02
CA GLN A 331 1.91 -10.76 -16.66
C GLN A 331 1.79 -10.69 -15.15
N PHE A 332 0.97 -9.77 -14.67
CA PHE A 332 0.72 -9.58 -13.24
C PHE A 332 -0.78 -9.67 -12.96
N GLY A 333 -1.10 -10.24 -11.81
CA GLY A 333 -2.39 -10.04 -11.17
C GLY A 333 -2.33 -8.78 -10.31
N LEU A 334 -2.81 -8.86 -9.07
CA LEU A 334 -2.67 -7.77 -8.11
C LEU A 334 -1.24 -7.77 -7.55
N ALA A 335 -0.34 -6.98 -8.16
CA ALA A 335 1.05 -6.81 -7.71
C ALA A 335 1.09 -5.94 -6.44
N ASN A 336 0.80 -6.56 -5.29
CA ASN A 336 0.59 -5.89 -4.01
C ASN A 336 1.90 -5.54 -3.28
N SER A 337 3.02 -6.10 -3.70
CA SER A 337 4.32 -5.86 -3.06
C SER A 337 5.44 -5.79 -4.08
N LEU A 338 6.29 -4.78 -3.92
CA LEU A 338 7.49 -4.58 -4.71
C LEU A 338 8.70 -4.43 -3.78
N ASP A 339 9.79 -5.15 -4.09
CA ASP A 339 11.11 -4.91 -3.50
C ASP A 339 12.12 -4.67 -4.62
N CYS A 340 12.69 -3.45 -4.68
CA CYS A 340 13.68 -3.07 -5.67
C CYS A 340 15.08 -3.08 -5.08
N ARG A 341 15.88 -4.03 -5.55
CA ARG A 341 17.28 -4.17 -5.14
C ARG A 341 18.18 -3.18 -5.88
N SER A 342 17.85 -2.93 -7.14
CA SER A 342 18.56 -2.03 -8.05
C SER A 342 17.61 -1.51 -9.12
N ASP A 343 18.14 -0.75 -10.06
CA ASP A 343 17.39 -0.28 -11.23
C ASP A 343 17.00 -1.39 -12.22
N THR A 344 17.52 -2.60 -12.00
CA THR A 344 17.34 -3.73 -12.92
C THR A 344 16.81 -5.00 -12.26
N GLU A 345 16.75 -5.07 -10.92
CA GLU A 345 16.30 -6.27 -10.21
C GLU A 345 15.14 -5.95 -9.27
N LEU A 346 14.02 -6.64 -9.46
CA LEU A 346 12.83 -6.52 -8.63
C LEU A 346 12.30 -7.88 -8.18
N LEU A 347 11.68 -7.87 -7.00
CA LEU A 347 10.76 -8.91 -6.57
C LEU A 347 9.34 -8.34 -6.60
N VAL A 348 8.41 -9.10 -7.17
CA VAL A 348 7.00 -8.76 -7.26
C VAL A 348 6.19 -9.82 -6.55
N GLY A 349 5.50 -9.44 -5.49
CA GLY A 349 4.54 -10.28 -4.79
C GLY A 349 3.13 -10.05 -5.32
N GLU A 350 2.47 -11.13 -5.75
CA GLU A 350 1.14 -11.09 -6.37
C GLU A 350 0.10 -11.76 -5.47
N MET A 351 -0.94 -11.01 -5.15
CA MET A 351 -2.02 -11.52 -4.30
C MET A 351 -2.97 -12.44 -5.06
N THR A 352 -3.39 -12.09 -6.27
CA THR A 352 -4.38 -12.86 -7.04
C THR A 352 -3.76 -14.05 -7.80
N ASN A 353 -2.47 -14.01 -8.12
CA ASN A 353 -1.77 -15.11 -8.78
C ASN A 353 -1.00 -16.04 -7.83
N TRP A 354 -1.01 -15.76 -6.52
CA TRP A 354 -0.41 -16.57 -5.45
C TRP A 354 1.05 -16.92 -5.66
N ARG A 355 1.83 -15.94 -6.12
CA ARG A 355 3.24 -16.17 -6.47
C ARG A 355 4.12 -14.96 -6.19
N VAL A 356 5.41 -15.22 -6.21
CA VAL A 356 6.46 -14.18 -6.29
C VAL A 356 7.16 -14.32 -7.62
N GLN A 357 7.32 -13.23 -8.35
CA GLN A 357 8.16 -13.17 -9.54
C GLN A 357 9.47 -12.43 -9.23
N ARG A 358 10.60 -13.00 -9.66
CA ARG A 358 11.89 -12.30 -9.73
C ARG A 358 12.07 -11.76 -11.14
N LEU A 359 12.26 -10.46 -11.25
CA LEU A 359 12.39 -9.77 -12.54
C LEU A 359 13.81 -9.26 -12.73
N THR A 360 14.29 -9.34 -13.97
CA THR A 360 15.52 -8.69 -14.42
C THR A 360 15.18 -7.78 -15.60
N LEU A 361 15.26 -6.47 -15.38
CA LEU A 361 15.02 -5.48 -16.44
C LEU A 361 16.25 -5.37 -17.34
N ARG A 362 16.01 -5.23 -18.64
CA ARG A 362 17.07 -4.96 -19.61
C ARG A 362 17.31 -3.47 -19.69
N ALA A 363 18.57 -3.06 -19.80
CA ALA A 363 18.89 -1.66 -20.05
C ALA A 363 18.17 -1.22 -21.35
N ALA A 364 17.59 0.00 -21.32
CA ALA A 364 17.08 0.60 -22.54
C ALA A 364 18.25 0.69 -23.55
N ARG A 365 18.03 0.16 -24.76
CA ARG A 365 19.01 0.26 -25.84
C ARG A 365 19.03 1.65 -26.43
#